data_ebc6e649120a17907dc72ff10a8c017e
#
_entry.id   ebc6e649120a17907dc72ff10a8c017e
#
_cell.length_a   1.000
_cell.length_b   1.000
_cell.length_c   1.000
_cell.angle_alpha   90.00
_cell.angle_beta   90.00
_cell.angle_gamma   90.00
#
_symmetry.space_group_name_H-M   'P 1'
#
loop_
_entity.id
_entity.type
_entity.pdbx_description
1 polymer ?
#
loop_
_entity_poly.entity_id
_entity_poly.type
_entity_poly.pdbx_seq_one_letter_code
_entity_poly.pdbx_strand_id
1 'polypeptide(L)'
;FERQRALTNASAFFFERGRRLFLVTSRHVMFDKQSKHFPDRIEVELHIDPENMAKSTGFSIPLYRNGKSIWRQGKDAAGEIDVAVIEIDRKALPKTAVYRAFTPKHLAGRFDQVEVGTSLLIVGFPLGFHDTLHHMPVVRQAAIASSFGLRFQGEGYFLTDARTHRGTSGAPVVMRVADKDPEHGDLPWMLLGVHSSRLDVGTRDLKLDEALGLNCAWYADILMTLTEG
;
A
#
# COMPACT_ATOMS: atom_id res chain seq x y z
N PHE A 1 10.01 -12.09 -5.29
CA PHE A 1 10.77 -13.19 -5.91
C PHE A 1 11.63 -13.90 -4.86
N GLU A 2 11.91 -15.17 -5.08
CA GLU A 2 12.94 -15.93 -4.40
C GLU A 2 13.85 -16.49 -5.50
N ARG A 3 15.12 -16.06 -5.52
CA ARG A 3 16.06 -16.30 -6.63
C ARG A 3 15.47 -15.85 -7.98
N GLN A 4 15.03 -16.78 -8.82
CA GLN A 4 14.39 -16.45 -10.12
C GLN A 4 12.91 -16.78 -10.18
N ARG A 5 12.32 -17.27 -9.08
CA ARG A 5 10.92 -17.68 -9.01
C ARG A 5 10.06 -16.54 -8.49
N ALA A 6 9.01 -16.18 -9.23
CA ALA A 6 7.95 -15.33 -8.72
C ALA A 6 7.16 -16.09 -7.64
N LEU A 7 7.01 -15.49 -6.46
CA LEU A 7 6.27 -16.08 -5.34
C LEU A 7 4.81 -15.65 -5.34
N THR A 8 4.58 -14.34 -5.50
CA THR A 8 3.23 -13.74 -5.47
C THR A 8 3.25 -12.39 -6.16
N ASN A 9 2.06 -11.85 -6.38
CA ASN A 9 1.84 -10.46 -6.74
C ASN A 9 1.30 -9.70 -5.52
N ALA A 10 1.61 -8.41 -5.46
CA ALA A 10 1.12 -7.49 -4.44
C ALA A 10 0.94 -6.10 -5.04
N SER A 11 0.35 -5.21 -4.28
CA SER A 11 0.25 -3.79 -4.60
C SER A 11 1.25 -3.00 -3.77
N ALA A 12 1.67 -1.86 -4.32
CA ALA A 12 2.54 -0.91 -3.64
C ALA A 12 2.30 0.48 -4.20
N PHE A 13 2.80 1.50 -3.50
CA PHE A 13 2.79 2.87 -3.99
C PHE A 13 4.01 3.62 -3.48
N PHE A 14 4.32 4.75 -4.10
CA PHE A 14 5.41 5.61 -3.67
C PHE A 14 4.96 6.63 -2.64
N PHE A 15 5.80 6.82 -1.62
CA PHE A 15 5.67 7.88 -0.63
C PHE A 15 6.97 8.69 -0.57
N GLU A 16 6.85 10.00 -0.62
CA GLU A 16 8.00 10.91 -0.57
C GLU A 16 7.97 11.73 0.70
N ARG A 17 9.09 11.74 1.44
CA ARG A 17 9.29 12.60 2.61
C ARG A 17 10.60 13.37 2.46
N GLY A 18 10.48 14.68 2.28
CA GLY A 18 11.63 15.51 1.98
C GLY A 18 12.26 15.13 0.64
N ARG A 19 13.51 14.67 0.65
CA ARG A 19 14.22 14.21 -0.55
C ARG A 19 14.26 12.69 -0.70
N ARG A 20 13.66 11.97 0.23
CA ARG A 20 13.69 10.50 0.28
C ARG A 20 12.42 9.93 -0.35
N LEU A 21 12.60 8.90 -1.15
CA LEU A 21 11.51 8.17 -1.80
C LEU A 21 11.42 6.77 -1.19
N PHE A 22 10.20 6.35 -0.90
CA PHE A 22 9.91 5.04 -0.33
C PHE A 22 8.89 4.29 -1.17
N LEU A 23 9.08 2.99 -1.33
CA LEU A 23 8.03 2.08 -1.75
C LEU A 23 7.30 1.59 -0.50
N VAL A 24 5.99 1.73 -0.48
CA VAL A 24 5.10 1.31 0.62
C VAL A 24 4.31 0.10 0.18
N THR A 25 4.22 -0.92 1.03
CA THR A 25 3.38 -2.11 0.83
C THR A 25 3.02 -2.75 2.17
N SER A 26 2.29 -3.85 2.17
CA SER A 26 2.05 -4.64 3.39
C SER A 26 3.32 -5.36 3.85
N ARG A 27 3.51 -5.47 5.16
CA ARG A 27 4.66 -6.17 5.76
C ARG A 27 4.72 -7.63 5.34
N HIS A 28 3.58 -8.32 5.31
CA HIS A 28 3.53 -9.74 4.91
C HIS A 28 3.97 -9.99 3.46
N VAL A 29 4.00 -8.95 2.61
CA VAL A 29 4.58 -9.03 1.26
C VAL A 29 6.11 -9.12 1.31
N MET A 30 6.72 -8.50 2.32
CA MET A 30 8.18 -8.53 2.54
C MET A 30 8.64 -9.80 3.26
N PHE A 31 7.81 -10.31 4.16
CA PHE A 31 8.16 -11.44 5.00
C PHE A 31 6.93 -12.01 5.70
N ASP A 32 6.64 -13.30 5.51
CA ASP A 32 5.59 -13.99 6.24
C ASP A 32 6.01 -15.42 6.62
N LYS A 33 6.15 -15.66 7.92
CA LYS A 33 6.51 -16.98 8.47
C LYS A 33 5.39 -18.00 8.31
N GLN A 34 4.13 -17.59 8.45
CA GLN A 34 3.01 -18.51 8.44
C GLN A 34 2.83 -19.14 7.07
N SER A 35 2.92 -18.35 6.01
CA SER A 35 2.84 -18.83 4.62
C SER A 35 4.18 -19.29 4.06
N LYS A 36 5.28 -19.23 4.83
CA LYS A 36 6.65 -19.51 4.38
C LYS A 36 7.06 -18.64 3.17
N HIS A 37 6.65 -17.38 3.20
CA HIS A 37 6.94 -16.41 2.17
C HIS A 37 8.17 -15.58 2.53
N PHE A 38 9.29 -15.83 1.81
CA PHE A 38 10.60 -15.23 2.09
C PHE A 38 11.23 -14.70 0.79
N PRO A 39 10.68 -13.64 0.19
CA PRO A 39 11.26 -13.07 -1.02
C PRO A 39 12.63 -12.43 -0.73
N ASP A 40 13.51 -12.47 -1.73
CA ASP A 40 14.82 -11.80 -1.71
C ASP A 40 14.77 -10.40 -2.34
N ARG A 41 13.77 -10.14 -3.21
CA ARG A 41 13.58 -8.88 -3.90
C ARG A 41 12.12 -8.68 -4.34
N ILE A 42 11.81 -7.44 -4.66
CA ILE A 42 10.58 -7.03 -5.35
C ILE A 42 10.96 -6.59 -6.77
N GLU A 43 10.14 -6.97 -7.72
CA GLU A 43 10.19 -6.46 -9.08
C GLU A 43 9.00 -5.53 -9.31
N VAL A 44 9.26 -4.34 -9.80
CA VAL A 44 8.23 -3.35 -10.16
C VAL A 44 8.41 -2.95 -11.62
N GLU A 45 7.30 -2.68 -12.28
CA GLU A 45 7.29 -2.13 -13.63
C GLU A 45 7.15 -0.60 -13.54
N LEU A 46 8.09 0.13 -14.12
CA LEU A 46 8.12 1.59 -14.11
C LEU A 46 7.86 2.14 -15.51
N HIS A 47 6.94 3.08 -15.62
CA HIS A 47 6.75 3.85 -16.86
C HIS A 47 7.97 4.75 -17.09
N ILE A 48 8.37 4.91 -18.34
CA ILE A 48 9.55 5.68 -18.74
C ILE A 48 9.27 6.75 -19.80
N ASP A 49 8.01 6.93 -20.17
CA ASP A 49 7.60 7.93 -21.14
C ASP A 49 6.22 8.50 -20.75
N PRO A 50 6.13 9.80 -20.40
CA PRO A 50 4.87 10.39 -19.93
C PRO A 50 3.80 10.51 -21.03
N GLU A 51 4.21 10.48 -22.30
CA GLU A 51 3.30 10.58 -23.45
C GLU A 51 2.92 9.22 -24.02
N ASN A 52 3.66 8.17 -23.65
CA ASN A 52 3.38 6.81 -24.08
C ASN A 52 3.50 5.84 -22.89
N MET A 53 2.39 5.66 -22.17
CA MET A 53 2.31 4.81 -20.99
C MET A 53 2.48 3.31 -21.30
N ALA A 54 2.52 2.90 -22.57
CA ALA A 54 2.89 1.53 -22.93
C ALA A 54 4.41 1.28 -22.85
N LYS A 55 5.22 2.34 -22.69
CA LYS A 55 6.66 2.20 -22.49
C LYS A 55 6.98 2.08 -21.01
N SER A 56 7.49 0.93 -20.63
CA SER A 56 7.88 0.61 -19.27
C SER A 56 9.21 -0.12 -19.20
N THR A 57 9.73 -0.27 -18.02
CA THR A 57 10.94 -1.05 -17.72
C THR A 57 10.87 -1.68 -16.34
N GLY A 58 11.36 -2.90 -16.21
CA GLY A 58 11.48 -3.57 -14.93
C GLY A 58 12.51 -2.90 -14.02
N PHE A 59 12.20 -2.79 -12.74
CA PHE A 59 13.09 -2.28 -11.71
C PHE A 59 13.11 -3.22 -10.51
N SER A 60 14.30 -3.74 -10.17
CA SER A 60 14.50 -4.72 -9.11
C SER A 60 14.93 -4.04 -7.81
N ILE A 61 14.23 -4.33 -6.73
CA ILE A 61 14.47 -3.79 -5.39
C ILE A 61 14.86 -4.92 -4.46
N PRO A 62 16.16 -5.09 -4.11
CA PRO A 62 16.60 -6.08 -3.14
C PRO A 62 15.96 -5.81 -1.77
N LEU A 63 15.63 -6.86 -1.03
CA LEU A 63 15.07 -6.74 0.32
C LEU A 63 16.13 -6.89 1.41
N TYR A 64 17.31 -7.40 1.05
CA TYR A 64 18.40 -7.63 1.99
C TYR A 64 19.72 -7.09 1.45
N ARG A 65 20.54 -6.59 2.36
CA ARG A 65 21.94 -6.19 2.10
C ARG A 65 22.82 -6.76 3.20
N ASN A 66 23.84 -7.55 2.83
CA ASN A 66 24.72 -8.23 3.78
C ASN A 66 23.95 -9.06 4.83
N GLY A 67 22.91 -9.76 4.40
CA GLY A 67 22.06 -10.60 5.27
C GLY A 67 21.11 -9.85 6.20
N LYS A 68 21.07 -8.51 6.14
CA LYS A 68 20.15 -7.68 6.91
C LYS A 68 19.05 -7.13 6.02
N SER A 69 17.81 -7.12 6.53
CA SER A 69 16.69 -6.46 5.87
C SER A 69 16.97 -4.97 5.72
N ILE A 70 16.64 -4.38 4.56
CA ILE A 70 16.77 -2.96 4.29
C ILE A 70 15.41 -2.24 4.25
N TRP A 71 14.35 -2.94 4.55
CA TRP A 71 13.01 -2.38 4.72
C TRP A 71 12.71 -2.15 6.21
N ARG A 72 11.76 -1.25 6.48
CA ARG A 72 11.34 -0.88 7.84
C ARG A 72 9.91 -1.32 8.08
N GLN A 73 9.63 -1.75 9.29
CA GLN A 73 8.31 -2.07 9.81
C GLN A 73 8.13 -1.47 11.19
N GLY A 74 6.90 -1.34 11.66
CA GLY A 74 6.56 -0.82 12.98
C GLY A 74 5.87 -1.84 13.87
N LYS A 75 5.86 -1.52 15.15
CA LYS A 75 5.05 -2.19 16.18
C LYS A 75 4.36 -1.11 17.01
N ASP A 76 3.19 -1.43 17.51
CA ASP A 76 2.50 -0.62 18.49
C ASP A 76 2.10 -1.46 19.72
N ALA A 77 1.24 -0.92 20.58
CA ALA A 77 0.80 -1.61 21.78
C ALA A 77 -0.01 -2.89 21.48
N ALA A 78 -0.65 -2.98 20.33
CA ALA A 78 -1.43 -4.14 19.90
C ALA A 78 -0.58 -5.21 19.20
N GLY A 79 0.61 -4.86 18.70
CA GLY A 79 1.49 -5.81 18.06
C GLY A 79 2.22 -5.29 16.82
N GLU A 80 2.47 -6.17 15.86
CA GLU A 80 3.12 -5.83 14.61
C GLU A 80 2.13 -5.16 13.65
N ILE A 81 2.55 -4.02 13.09
CA ILE A 81 1.78 -3.28 12.08
C ILE A 81 2.07 -3.88 10.72
N ASP A 82 1.02 -4.24 9.96
CA ASP A 82 1.19 -4.87 8.64
C ASP A 82 1.42 -3.84 7.52
N VAL A 83 2.30 -2.88 7.79
CA VAL A 83 2.82 -1.91 6.80
C VAL A 83 4.33 -1.96 6.81
N ALA A 84 4.93 -1.94 5.64
CA ALA A 84 6.37 -1.87 5.47
C ALA A 84 6.74 -0.82 4.42
N VAL A 85 7.91 -0.22 4.61
CA VAL A 85 8.49 0.75 3.66
C VAL A 85 9.93 0.36 3.34
N ILE A 86 10.31 0.54 2.09
CA ILE A 86 11.70 0.40 1.64
C ILE A 86 12.15 1.69 0.95
N GLU A 87 13.27 2.23 1.41
CA GLU A 87 13.83 3.43 0.81
C GLU A 87 14.45 3.11 -0.55
N ILE A 88 14.08 3.88 -1.57
CA ILE A 88 14.55 3.74 -2.93
C ILE A 88 15.70 4.69 -3.16
N ASP A 89 16.84 4.16 -3.58
CA ASP A 89 17.93 5.01 -4.09
C ASP A 89 17.48 5.66 -5.41
N ARG A 90 17.19 6.94 -5.36
CA ARG A 90 16.75 7.70 -6.54
C ARG A 90 17.78 7.69 -7.68
N LYS A 91 19.06 7.46 -7.37
CA LYS A 91 20.12 7.36 -8.40
C LYS A 91 20.06 6.04 -9.17
N ALA A 92 19.47 5.01 -8.55
CA ALA A 92 19.27 3.71 -9.19
C ALA A 92 18.03 3.68 -10.10
N LEU A 93 17.09 4.63 -9.93
CA LEU A 93 15.93 4.74 -10.82
C LEU A 93 16.36 5.15 -12.24
N PRO A 94 15.70 4.64 -13.28
CA PRO A 94 15.86 5.16 -14.63
C PRO A 94 15.63 6.68 -14.64
N LYS A 95 16.47 7.44 -15.33
CA LYS A 95 16.35 8.92 -15.42
C LYS A 95 15.03 9.36 -16.05
N THR A 96 14.44 8.50 -16.85
CA THR A 96 13.16 8.69 -17.55
C THR A 96 11.97 8.12 -16.77
N ALA A 97 12.17 7.62 -15.55
CA ALA A 97 11.08 7.04 -14.76
C ALA A 97 9.98 8.08 -14.48
N VAL A 98 8.76 7.72 -14.82
CA VAL A 98 7.55 8.52 -14.62
C VAL A 98 6.76 7.91 -13.47
N TYR A 99 6.62 8.63 -12.37
CA TYR A 99 5.83 8.20 -11.21
C TYR A 99 5.25 9.38 -10.47
N ARG A 100 4.25 9.12 -9.65
CA ARG A 100 3.73 10.04 -8.65
C ARG A 100 3.91 9.43 -7.27
N ALA A 101 4.11 10.26 -6.27
CA ALA A 101 4.27 9.83 -4.89
C ALA A 101 3.30 10.59 -3.99
N PHE A 102 2.72 9.90 -3.02
CA PHE A 102 2.09 10.58 -1.90
C PHE A 102 3.16 11.26 -1.05
N THR A 103 2.77 12.31 -0.35
CA THR A 103 3.63 13.05 0.58
C THR A 103 2.88 13.24 1.90
N PRO A 104 3.51 13.75 2.97
CA PRO A 104 2.81 14.08 4.21
C PRO A 104 1.60 15.00 4.04
N LYS A 105 1.56 15.82 3.00
CA LYS A 105 0.41 16.68 2.68
C LYS A 105 -0.85 15.92 2.28
N HIS A 106 -0.68 14.70 1.78
CA HIS A 106 -1.81 13.84 1.36
C HIS A 106 -2.37 12.99 2.52
N LEU A 107 -1.75 13.01 3.69
CA LEU A 107 -2.27 12.28 4.86
C LEU A 107 -3.46 13.03 5.46
N ALA A 108 -4.39 12.29 6.06
CA ALA A 108 -5.51 12.89 6.77
C ALA A 108 -5.01 13.71 7.96
N GLY A 109 -5.13 15.03 7.87
CA GLY A 109 -4.73 15.94 8.95
C GLY A 109 -5.74 15.98 10.10
N ARG A 110 -7.01 15.67 9.81
CA ARG A 110 -8.12 15.67 10.78
C ARG A 110 -9.01 14.44 10.54
N PHE A 111 -9.11 13.60 11.53
CA PHE A 111 -9.92 12.38 11.47
C PHE A 111 -11.43 12.65 11.55
N ASP A 112 -11.83 13.80 12.10
CA ASP A 112 -13.23 14.23 12.22
C ASP A 112 -13.89 14.60 10.88
N GLN A 113 -13.12 14.69 9.81
CA GLN A 113 -13.64 14.94 8.45
C GLN A 113 -13.98 13.66 7.68
N VAL A 114 -13.69 12.51 8.27
CA VAL A 114 -13.85 11.22 7.61
C VAL A 114 -14.83 10.37 8.41
N GLU A 115 -16.01 10.14 7.83
CA GLU A 115 -17.13 9.46 8.50
C GLU A 115 -17.30 8.03 7.99
N VAL A 116 -18.02 7.22 8.77
CA VAL A 116 -18.49 5.90 8.32
C VAL A 116 -19.37 6.07 7.08
N GLY A 117 -19.20 5.20 6.09
CA GLY A 117 -19.88 5.31 4.81
C GLY A 117 -19.19 6.25 3.80
N THR A 118 -18.13 6.96 4.18
CA THR A 118 -17.34 7.76 3.24
C THR A 118 -16.82 6.89 2.10
N SER A 119 -17.04 7.34 0.86
CA SER A 119 -16.61 6.64 -0.35
C SER A 119 -15.09 6.67 -0.49
N LEU A 120 -14.51 5.51 -0.77
CA LEU A 120 -13.09 5.26 -0.93
C LEU A 120 -12.77 4.63 -2.27
N LEU A 121 -11.51 4.74 -2.67
CA LEU A 121 -10.93 3.96 -3.74
C LEU A 121 -9.74 3.16 -3.21
N ILE A 122 -9.65 1.89 -3.62
CA ILE A 122 -8.49 1.03 -3.41
C ILE A 122 -7.88 0.73 -4.77
N VAL A 123 -6.63 1.14 -4.96
CA VAL A 123 -5.93 1.09 -6.25
C VAL A 123 -4.87 0.02 -6.23
N GLY A 124 -5.04 -1.05 -7.01
CA GLY A 124 -4.10 -2.17 -6.90
C GLY A 124 -4.18 -3.20 -8.00
N PHE A 125 -3.55 -4.35 -7.75
CA PHE A 125 -3.33 -5.44 -8.71
C PHE A 125 -3.94 -6.76 -8.19
N PRO A 126 -5.28 -6.85 -8.04
CA PRO A 126 -5.93 -8.05 -7.52
C PRO A 126 -5.61 -9.26 -8.41
N LEU A 127 -5.09 -10.34 -7.81
CA LEU A 127 -4.64 -11.55 -8.52
C LEU A 127 -3.58 -11.27 -9.61
N GLY A 128 -2.89 -10.13 -9.54
CA GLY A 128 -2.02 -9.66 -10.61
C GLY A 128 -2.76 -9.13 -11.84
N PHE A 129 -4.10 -9.02 -11.76
CA PHE A 129 -4.90 -8.48 -12.86
C PHE A 129 -4.68 -6.97 -12.99
N HIS A 130 -4.36 -6.53 -14.20
CA HIS A 130 -4.10 -5.14 -14.55
C HIS A 130 -4.24 -4.97 -16.07
N ASP A 131 -4.20 -3.73 -16.54
CA ASP A 131 -4.00 -3.46 -17.97
C ASP A 131 -2.57 -3.84 -18.37
N THR A 132 -2.43 -4.96 -19.08
CA THR A 132 -1.12 -5.51 -19.45
C THR A 132 -0.38 -4.70 -20.51
N LEU A 133 -1.06 -3.82 -21.24
CA LEU A 133 -0.44 -2.94 -22.23
C LEU A 133 0.22 -1.72 -21.55
N HIS A 134 -0.48 -1.13 -20.59
CA HIS A 134 -0.02 0.09 -19.91
C HIS A 134 0.45 -0.18 -18.47
N HIS A 135 0.44 -1.42 -18.01
CA HIS A 135 0.77 -1.80 -16.61
C HIS A 135 0.00 -1.02 -15.54
N MET A 136 -1.23 -0.59 -15.88
CA MET A 136 -2.06 0.19 -14.99
C MET A 136 -2.84 -0.69 -14.02
N PRO A 137 -2.94 -0.27 -12.73
CA PRO A 137 -3.75 -0.97 -11.73
C PRO A 137 -5.24 -0.86 -12.04
N VAL A 138 -6.02 -1.70 -11.40
CA VAL A 138 -7.47 -1.55 -11.32
C VAL A 138 -7.87 -0.83 -10.04
N VAL A 139 -9.04 -0.18 -10.09
CA VAL A 139 -9.60 0.57 -8.98
C VAL A 139 -10.85 -0.14 -8.47
N ARG A 140 -10.93 -0.29 -7.15
CA ARG A 140 -12.13 -0.77 -6.45
C ARG A 140 -12.74 0.36 -5.64
N GLN A 141 -14.04 0.56 -5.80
CA GLN A 141 -14.81 1.42 -4.92
C GLN A 141 -15.12 0.66 -3.62
N ALA A 142 -15.07 1.37 -2.51
CA ALA A 142 -15.39 0.89 -1.18
C ALA A 142 -15.97 2.02 -0.34
N ALA A 143 -16.45 1.68 0.86
CA ALA A 143 -16.76 2.66 1.90
C ALA A 143 -15.98 2.34 3.19
N ILE A 144 -15.86 3.33 4.06
CA ILE A 144 -15.40 3.13 5.43
C ILE A 144 -16.48 2.37 6.19
N ALA A 145 -16.13 1.21 6.71
CA ALA A 145 -17.04 0.29 7.37
C ALA A 145 -16.92 0.26 8.92
N SER A 146 -16.06 1.10 9.49
CA SER A 146 -15.91 1.30 10.95
C SER A 146 -15.65 2.77 11.27
N SER A 147 -15.78 3.18 12.53
CA SER A 147 -15.47 4.55 12.93
C SER A 147 -14.01 4.91 12.59
N PHE A 148 -13.82 5.94 11.77
CA PHE A 148 -12.50 6.43 11.42
C PHE A 148 -11.92 7.23 12.60
N GLY A 149 -10.61 7.09 12.85
CA GLY A 149 -9.95 7.69 14.02
C GLY A 149 -10.05 6.87 15.30
N LEU A 150 -10.90 5.84 15.33
CA LEU A 150 -10.93 4.84 16.42
C LEU A 150 -10.28 3.55 15.97
N ARG A 151 -9.32 3.08 16.75
CA ARG A 151 -8.62 1.82 16.49
C ARG A 151 -9.59 0.64 16.59
N PHE A 152 -9.87 -0.02 15.49
CA PHE A 152 -10.81 -1.14 15.47
C PHE A 152 -10.25 -2.30 16.30
N GLN A 153 -10.97 -2.72 17.34
CA GLN A 153 -10.52 -3.73 18.32
C GLN A 153 -9.17 -3.42 18.98
N GLY A 154 -8.79 -2.13 19.07
CA GLY A 154 -7.51 -1.69 19.61
C GLY A 154 -6.33 -1.71 18.64
N GLU A 155 -6.53 -2.28 17.45
CA GLU A 155 -5.52 -2.39 16.39
C GLU A 155 -5.43 -1.11 15.55
N GLY A 156 -4.26 -0.83 14.96
CA GLY A 156 -3.96 0.39 14.18
C GLY A 156 -4.58 0.43 12.79
N TYR A 157 -5.79 -0.12 12.60
CA TYR A 157 -6.50 -0.13 11.33
C TYR A 157 -7.97 0.24 11.49
N PHE A 158 -8.59 0.57 10.37
CA PHE A 158 -10.04 0.70 10.18
C PHE A 158 -10.53 -0.31 9.15
N LEU A 159 -11.84 -0.50 9.09
CA LEU A 159 -12.46 -1.44 8.16
C LEU A 159 -12.95 -0.76 6.89
N THR A 160 -12.86 -1.50 5.79
CA THR A 160 -13.48 -1.17 4.51
C THR A 160 -14.36 -2.33 4.04
N ASP A 161 -15.42 -2.05 3.29
CA ASP A 161 -16.32 -3.03 2.68
C ASP A 161 -15.89 -3.45 1.27
N ALA A 162 -14.64 -3.20 0.92
CA ALA A 162 -14.13 -3.48 -0.40
C ALA A 162 -14.17 -4.97 -0.74
N ARG A 163 -14.65 -5.31 -1.93
CA ARG A 163 -14.48 -6.65 -2.46
C ARG A 163 -13.08 -6.81 -3.05
N THR A 164 -12.11 -7.17 -2.19
CA THR A 164 -10.71 -7.32 -2.59
C THR A 164 -10.31 -8.79 -2.78
N HIS A 165 -9.17 -9.01 -3.41
CA HIS A 165 -8.58 -10.31 -3.66
C HIS A 165 -7.09 -10.29 -3.31
N ARG A 166 -6.45 -11.48 -3.28
CA ARG A 166 -4.99 -11.59 -3.19
C ARG A 166 -4.33 -10.68 -4.23
N GLY A 167 -3.20 -10.07 -3.88
CA GLY A 167 -2.52 -9.09 -4.73
C GLY A 167 -2.92 -7.65 -4.45
N THR A 168 -4.04 -7.39 -3.75
CA THR A 168 -4.42 -6.03 -3.32
C THR A 168 -3.63 -5.57 -2.08
N SER A 169 -3.01 -6.49 -1.34
CA SER A 169 -2.18 -6.16 -0.17
C SER A 169 -1.13 -5.10 -0.51
N GLY A 170 -1.05 -4.05 0.29
CA GLY A 170 -0.18 -2.90 0.09
C GLY A 170 -0.78 -1.79 -0.79
N ALA A 171 -2.01 -1.96 -1.29
CA ALA A 171 -2.69 -0.94 -2.08
C ALA A 171 -3.00 0.32 -1.25
N PRO A 172 -2.85 1.53 -1.81
CA PRO A 172 -3.31 2.75 -1.16
C PRO A 172 -4.84 2.77 -1.08
N VAL A 173 -5.34 3.16 0.09
CA VAL A 173 -6.75 3.44 0.34
C VAL A 173 -6.90 4.95 0.35
N VAL A 174 -7.62 5.49 -0.62
CA VAL A 174 -7.69 6.92 -0.85
C VAL A 174 -9.13 7.43 -0.90
N MET A 175 -9.29 8.67 -0.48
CA MET A 175 -10.51 9.45 -0.64
C MET A 175 -10.24 10.61 -1.59
N ARG A 176 -11.18 10.93 -2.47
CA ARG A 176 -11.06 12.10 -3.32
C ARG A 176 -11.29 13.38 -2.47
N VAL A 177 -10.40 14.34 -2.62
CA VAL A 177 -10.57 15.68 -2.07
C VAL A 177 -11.09 16.64 -3.15
N ALA A 178 -11.64 17.78 -2.76
CA ALA A 178 -12.12 18.77 -3.72
C ALA A 178 -10.97 19.25 -4.63
N ASP A 179 -11.28 19.47 -5.90
CA ASP A 179 -10.30 19.71 -6.99
C ASP A 179 -9.42 20.98 -6.82
N LYS A 180 -9.50 21.69 -5.73
CA LYS A 180 -8.75 22.94 -5.48
C LYS A 180 -8.28 23.07 -4.03
N ASP A 181 -7.97 21.97 -3.38
CA ASP A 181 -7.35 22.06 -2.06
C ASP A 181 -5.84 22.31 -2.22
N PRO A 182 -5.36 23.55 -1.99
CA PRO A 182 -3.94 23.88 -2.15
C PRO A 182 -3.05 23.15 -1.15
N GLU A 183 -3.62 22.57 -0.10
CA GLU A 183 -2.88 21.82 0.91
C GLU A 183 -2.46 20.43 0.41
N HIS A 184 -3.23 19.83 -0.54
CA HIS A 184 -2.99 18.49 -1.07
C HIS A 184 -2.03 18.42 -2.27
N GLY A 185 -1.48 19.54 -2.73
CA GLY A 185 -0.51 19.55 -3.84
C GLY A 185 -1.15 19.19 -5.19
N ASP A 186 -0.49 18.32 -5.96
CA ASP A 186 -0.86 17.98 -7.33
C ASP A 186 -1.68 16.67 -7.47
N LEU A 187 -1.92 15.95 -6.36
CA LEU A 187 -2.77 14.77 -6.33
C LEU A 187 -4.11 15.09 -5.63
N PRO A 188 -5.26 14.86 -6.30
CA PRO A 188 -6.58 15.13 -5.71
C PRO A 188 -7.02 14.00 -4.77
N TRP A 189 -6.09 13.43 -4.01
CA TRP A 189 -6.32 12.26 -3.18
C TRP A 189 -5.76 12.45 -1.78
N MET A 190 -6.59 12.17 -0.79
CA MET A 190 -6.17 11.98 0.60
C MET A 190 -5.87 10.50 0.82
N LEU A 191 -4.68 10.20 1.28
CA LEU A 191 -4.26 8.84 1.64
C LEU A 191 -4.72 8.54 3.07
N LEU A 192 -5.68 7.64 3.20
CA LEU A 192 -6.26 7.27 4.49
C LEU A 192 -5.59 6.04 5.09
N GLY A 193 -5.19 5.09 4.25
CA GLY A 193 -4.63 3.84 4.74
C GLY A 193 -3.87 3.04 3.70
N VAL A 194 -3.29 1.94 4.19
CA VAL A 194 -2.66 0.89 3.42
C VAL A 194 -3.50 -0.36 3.55
N HIS A 195 -4.08 -0.84 2.44
CA HIS A 195 -4.88 -2.07 2.45
C HIS A 195 -3.98 -3.25 2.80
N SER A 196 -4.43 -4.06 3.73
CA SER A 196 -3.73 -5.26 4.16
C SER A 196 -4.47 -6.52 3.71
N SER A 197 -4.87 -7.34 4.63
CA SER A 197 -5.59 -8.57 4.38
C SER A 197 -7.04 -8.46 4.84
N ARG A 198 -7.79 -9.49 4.58
CA ARG A 198 -9.07 -9.72 5.25
C ARG A 198 -8.85 -9.83 6.75
N LEU A 199 -9.89 -9.56 7.50
CA LEU A 199 -9.92 -9.80 8.94
C LEU A 199 -9.61 -11.27 9.23
N ASP A 200 -8.35 -11.56 9.56
CA ASP A 200 -7.99 -12.87 10.10
C ASP A 200 -8.30 -12.87 11.59
N VAL A 201 -9.48 -13.30 11.95
CA VAL A 201 -9.92 -13.44 13.35
C VAL A 201 -9.55 -14.82 13.90
N GLY A 202 -8.45 -15.40 13.44
CA GLY A 202 -7.74 -16.57 14.03
C GLY A 202 -8.55 -17.83 14.37
N THR A 203 -9.88 -17.75 14.42
CA THR A 203 -10.81 -18.80 14.81
C THR A 203 -11.97 -18.99 13.83
N ARG A 204 -12.00 -18.22 12.72
CA ARG A 204 -13.09 -18.25 11.76
C ARG A 204 -12.82 -19.18 10.58
N ASP A 205 -13.90 -19.75 10.07
CA ASP A 205 -13.92 -20.44 8.79
C ASP A 205 -13.61 -19.43 7.67
N LEU A 206 -12.53 -19.65 6.93
CA LEU A 206 -12.08 -18.78 5.82
C LEU A 206 -13.18 -18.53 4.77
N LYS A 207 -14.15 -19.45 4.63
CA LYS A 207 -15.31 -19.28 3.74
C LYS A 207 -16.31 -18.27 4.28
N LEU A 208 -16.49 -18.22 5.60
CA LEU A 208 -17.36 -17.25 6.26
C LEU A 208 -16.75 -15.85 6.26
N ASP A 209 -15.44 -15.73 6.43
CA ASP A 209 -14.72 -14.46 6.36
C ASP A 209 -14.77 -13.85 4.94
N GLU A 210 -14.70 -14.69 3.91
CA GLU A 210 -14.91 -14.23 2.53
C GLU A 210 -16.34 -13.69 2.31
N ALA A 211 -17.32 -14.24 3.01
CA ALA A 211 -18.71 -13.79 2.93
C ALA A 211 -18.96 -12.43 3.61
N LEU A 212 -18.15 -12.04 4.61
CA LEU A 212 -18.30 -10.74 5.28
C LEU A 212 -17.95 -9.57 4.37
N GLY A 213 -17.02 -9.75 3.43
CA GLY A 213 -16.56 -8.68 2.54
C GLY A 213 -15.85 -7.52 3.25
N LEU A 214 -15.41 -7.70 4.50
CA LEU A 214 -14.70 -6.70 5.29
C LEU A 214 -13.19 -6.91 5.22
N ASN A 215 -12.46 -5.81 5.16
CA ASN A 215 -11.00 -5.80 5.06
C ASN A 215 -10.39 -4.76 6.00
N CYS A 216 -9.14 -5.00 6.40
CA CYS A 216 -8.35 -4.08 7.21
C CYS A 216 -7.58 -3.11 6.31
N ALA A 217 -7.61 -1.84 6.66
CA ALA A 217 -6.75 -0.80 6.12
C ALA A 217 -6.01 -0.13 7.28
N TRP A 218 -4.69 -0.29 7.32
CA TRP A 218 -3.85 0.34 8.34
C TRP A 218 -3.80 1.84 8.12
N TYR A 219 -3.94 2.63 9.18
CA TYR A 219 -3.87 4.09 9.11
C TYR A 219 -2.57 4.55 8.46
N ALA A 220 -2.68 5.47 7.49
CA ALA A 220 -1.53 5.93 6.72
C ALA A 220 -0.57 6.84 7.51
N ASP A 221 -0.98 7.38 8.66
CA ASP A 221 -0.13 8.19 9.55
C ASP A 221 1.10 7.45 10.05
N ILE A 222 1.05 6.10 10.11
CA ILE A 222 2.23 5.26 10.43
C ILE A 222 3.41 5.53 9.48
N LEU A 223 3.15 6.00 8.27
CA LEU A 223 4.20 6.35 7.32
C LEU A 223 5.11 7.46 7.85
N MET A 224 4.58 8.35 8.70
CA MET A 224 5.39 9.38 9.33
C MET A 224 6.45 8.78 10.27
N THR A 225 6.13 7.71 10.97
CA THR A 225 7.08 6.97 11.82
C THR A 225 8.04 6.13 10.96
N LEU A 226 7.52 5.36 10.01
CA LEU A 226 8.34 4.43 9.22
C LEU A 226 9.32 5.13 8.27
N THR A 227 9.04 6.37 7.86
CA THR A 227 9.89 7.17 6.97
C THR A 227 10.76 8.20 7.72
N GLU A 228 10.73 8.17 9.05
CA GLU A 228 11.60 9.02 9.87
C GLU A 228 13.08 8.74 9.59
N GLY A 229 13.91 9.80 9.57
CA GLY A 229 15.30 9.80 9.10
C GLY A 229 16.28 9.02 9.94
#